data_e02cc2e069c0b10af6a3ac94de1e2003
#
_entry.id   e02cc2e069c0b10af6a3ac94de1e2003
#
_cell.length_a   1.000
_cell.length_b   1.000
_cell.length_c   1.000
_cell.angle_alpha   90.00
_cell.angle_beta   90.00
_cell.angle_gamma   90.00
#
_symmetry.space_group_name_H-M   'P 1'
#
loop_
_entity.id
_entity.type
_entity.pdbx_description
1 polymer ?
#
loop_
_entity_poly.entity_id
_entity_poly.type
_entity_poly.pdbx_seq_one_letter_code
_entity_poly.pdbx_strand_id
1 'polypeptide(L)'
;PSSNNKQEKEKLNAIQKANEFAIEIPLEVISHCLRIIELSEELIDNGNPNLVSDAGVSAEVSLAGVRGAAMNVLINLIGIDDDSYCNKKRELVNKFINDAEKNWKIVFDKTMKKIIL
;
A
#
# COMPACT_ATOMS: atom_id res chain seq x y z
N PRO A 1 1.47 -9.30 -42.91
CA PRO A 1 0.44 -8.36 -43.30
C PRO A 1 0.23 -7.28 -42.25
N SER A 2 -0.09 -6.07 -42.65
CA SER A 2 -0.27 -4.93 -41.77
C SER A 2 -1.43 -5.11 -40.79
N SER A 3 -2.46 -5.89 -41.15
CA SER A 3 -3.59 -6.20 -40.27
C SER A 3 -3.20 -7.04 -39.06
N ASN A 4 -2.26 -8.00 -39.22
CA ASN A 4 -1.77 -8.81 -38.11
C ASN A 4 -0.92 -7.99 -37.15
N ASN A 5 -0.10 -7.08 -37.66
CA ASN A 5 0.71 -6.18 -36.82
C ASN A 5 -0.16 -5.24 -35.99
N LYS A 6 -1.24 -4.73 -36.57
CA LYS A 6 -2.19 -3.87 -35.89
C LYS A 6 -2.91 -4.62 -34.77
N GLN A 7 -3.36 -5.85 -35.03
CA GLN A 7 -4.02 -6.70 -34.05
C GLN A 7 -3.09 -7.05 -32.89
N GLU A 8 -1.82 -7.34 -33.18
CA GLU A 8 -0.83 -7.60 -32.12
C GLU A 8 -0.58 -6.39 -31.26
N LYS A 9 -0.47 -5.18 -31.84
CA LYS A 9 -0.31 -3.94 -31.11
C LYS A 9 -1.51 -3.68 -30.19
N GLU A 10 -2.72 -3.87 -30.68
CA GLU A 10 -3.94 -3.70 -29.88
C GLU A 10 -3.98 -4.68 -28.73
N LYS A 11 -3.57 -5.92 -28.96
CA LYS A 11 -3.49 -6.95 -27.92
C LYS A 11 -2.47 -6.59 -26.84
N LEU A 12 -1.28 -6.16 -27.24
CA LEU A 12 -0.21 -5.76 -26.32
C LEU A 12 -0.65 -4.54 -25.49
N ASN A 13 -1.30 -3.57 -26.11
CA ASN A 13 -1.83 -2.40 -25.40
C ASN A 13 -2.90 -2.79 -24.35
N ALA A 14 -3.76 -3.74 -24.71
CA ALA A 14 -4.79 -4.24 -23.78
C ALA A 14 -4.17 -4.95 -22.59
N ILE A 15 -3.14 -5.75 -22.82
CA ILE A 15 -2.38 -6.45 -21.76
C ILE A 15 -1.71 -5.43 -20.83
N GLN A 16 -1.06 -4.41 -21.40
CA GLN A 16 -0.40 -3.38 -20.62
C GLN A 16 -1.38 -2.61 -19.74
N LYS A 17 -2.54 -2.22 -20.28
CA LYS A 17 -3.59 -1.54 -19.51
C LYS A 17 -4.12 -2.42 -18.39
N ALA A 18 -4.30 -3.71 -18.64
CA ALA A 18 -4.72 -4.65 -17.61
C ALA A 18 -3.68 -4.75 -16.49
N ASN A 19 -2.38 -4.79 -16.83
CA ASN A 19 -1.30 -4.81 -15.87
C ASN A 19 -1.25 -3.54 -15.03
N GLU A 20 -1.42 -2.37 -15.67
CA GLU A 20 -1.49 -1.10 -14.96
C GLU A 20 -2.67 -1.06 -14.00
N PHE A 21 -3.83 -1.54 -14.42
CA PHE A 21 -5.03 -1.63 -13.57
C PHE A 21 -4.79 -2.55 -12.37
N ALA A 22 -4.12 -3.70 -12.58
CA ALA A 22 -3.78 -4.63 -11.52
C ALA A 22 -2.83 -4.02 -10.48
N ILE A 23 -2.08 -2.98 -10.84
CA ILE A 23 -1.22 -2.23 -9.94
C ILE A 23 -2.02 -1.20 -9.12
N GLU A 24 -3.00 -0.55 -9.75
CA GLU A 24 -3.80 0.48 -9.08
C GLU A 24 -4.60 -0.05 -7.89
N ILE A 25 -5.11 -1.28 -7.96
CA ILE A 25 -5.88 -1.90 -6.86
C ILE A 25 -5.03 -2.03 -5.58
N PRO A 26 -3.84 -2.67 -5.60
CA PRO A 26 -3.03 -2.73 -4.40
C PRO A 26 -2.53 -1.36 -3.93
N LEU A 27 -2.34 -0.39 -4.83
CA LEU A 27 -2.02 0.98 -4.41
C LEU A 27 -3.15 1.62 -3.61
N GLU A 28 -4.40 1.37 -3.98
CA GLU A 28 -5.55 1.82 -3.20
C GLU A 28 -5.59 1.15 -1.83
N VAL A 29 -5.29 -0.14 -1.76
CA VAL A 29 -5.20 -0.86 -0.48
C VAL A 29 -4.16 -0.20 0.42
N ILE A 30 -3.00 0.15 -0.11
CA ILE A 30 -1.95 0.85 0.64
C ILE A 30 -2.48 2.17 1.21
N SER A 31 -3.16 2.97 0.38
CA SER A 31 -3.71 4.26 0.80
C SER A 31 -4.71 4.11 1.95
N HIS A 32 -5.59 3.12 1.85
CA HIS A 32 -6.57 2.85 2.91
C HIS A 32 -5.89 2.37 4.20
N CYS A 33 -4.90 1.50 4.10
CA CYS A 33 -4.16 1.02 5.27
C CYS A 33 -3.38 2.16 5.95
N LEU A 34 -2.77 3.05 5.18
CA LEU A 34 -2.12 4.24 5.74
C LEU A 34 -3.10 5.10 6.51
N ARG A 35 -4.29 5.30 5.96
CA ARG A 35 -5.33 6.08 6.65
C ARG A 35 -5.77 5.42 7.95
N ILE A 36 -5.88 4.09 7.98
CA ILE A 36 -6.24 3.35 9.20
C ILE A 36 -5.17 3.54 10.28
N ILE A 37 -3.89 3.54 9.91
CA ILE A 37 -2.80 3.78 10.88
C ILE A 37 -2.91 5.19 11.47
N GLU A 38 -3.18 6.20 10.64
CA GLU A 38 -3.39 7.57 11.11
C GLU A 38 -4.60 7.67 12.07
N LEU A 39 -5.71 7.05 11.69
CA LEU A 39 -6.91 7.02 12.53
C LEU A 39 -6.68 6.29 13.85
N SER A 40 -5.85 5.25 13.84
CA SER A 40 -5.47 4.52 15.05
C SER A 40 -4.75 5.43 16.04
N GLU A 41 -3.85 6.29 15.55
CA GLU A 41 -3.17 7.27 16.41
C GLU A 41 -4.17 8.27 17.01
N GLU A 42 -5.06 8.82 16.18
CA GLU A 42 -6.09 9.74 16.65
C GLU A 42 -6.96 9.10 17.73
N LEU A 43 -7.32 7.84 17.56
CA LEU A 43 -8.15 7.10 18.50
C LEU A 43 -7.44 6.91 19.85
N ILE A 44 -6.14 6.62 19.83
CA ILE A 44 -5.34 6.48 21.05
C ILE A 44 -5.25 7.82 21.80
N ASP A 45 -5.02 8.91 21.07
CA ASP A 45 -4.83 10.23 21.66
C ASP A 45 -6.12 10.80 22.25
N ASN A 46 -7.25 10.55 21.61
CA ASN A 46 -8.54 11.19 21.93
C ASN A 46 -9.63 10.21 22.38
N GLY A 47 -9.34 8.91 22.32
CA GLY A 47 -10.33 7.88 22.51
C GLY A 47 -10.45 7.32 23.91
N ASN A 48 -11.36 6.40 24.05
CA ASN A 48 -11.61 5.66 25.27
C ASN A 48 -10.41 4.72 25.54
N PRO A 49 -9.86 4.70 26.77
CA PRO A 49 -8.78 3.78 27.15
C PRO A 49 -9.05 2.31 26.82
N ASN A 50 -10.31 1.89 26.80
CA ASN A 50 -10.70 0.52 26.46
C ASN A 50 -10.46 0.18 24.99
N LEU A 51 -10.28 1.18 24.11
CA LEU A 51 -10.05 1.00 22.69
C LEU A 51 -8.57 1.06 22.30
N VAL A 52 -7.68 1.29 23.26
CA VAL A 52 -6.25 1.47 22.97
C VAL A 52 -5.65 0.22 22.34
N SER A 53 -5.91 -0.97 22.87
CA SER A 53 -5.38 -2.20 22.31
C SER A 53 -5.95 -2.49 20.92
N ASP A 54 -7.24 -2.21 20.70
CA ASP A 54 -7.88 -2.38 19.39
C ASP A 54 -7.25 -1.46 18.35
N ALA A 55 -6.98 -0.21 18.72
CA ALA A 55 -6.30 0.73 17.85
C ALA A 55 -4.87 0.26 17.50
N GLY A 56 -4.14 -0.23 18.50
CA GLY A 56 -2.81 -0.81 18.29
C GLY A 56 -2.83 -1.99 17.34
N VAL A 57 -3.76 -2.92 17.52
CA VAL A 57 -3.93 -4.09 16.65
C VAL A 57 -4.28 -3.66 15.23
N SER A 58 -5.16 -2.66 15.07
CA SER A 58 -5.52 -2.12 13.76
C SER A 58 -4.30 -1.59 13.01
N ALA A 59 -3.39 -0.91 13.70
CA ALA A 59 -2.16 -0.42 13.09
C ALA A 59 -1.23 -1.58 12.67
N GLU A 60 -1.14 -2.64 13.48
CA GLU A 60 -0.34 -3.84 13.14
C GLU A 60 -0.86 -4.50 11.87
N VAL A 61 -2.15 -4.76 11.80
CA VAL A 61 -2.79 -5.39 10.64
C VAL A 61 -2.63 -4.50 9.40
N SER A 62 -2.79 -3.19 9.57
CA SER A 62 -2.68 -2.25 8.46
C SER A 62 -1.25 -2.14 7.93
N LEU A 63 -0.24 -2.22 8.79
CA LEU A 63 1.15 -2.29 8.34
C LEU A 63 1.40 -3.53 7.50
N ALA A 64 0.90 -4.68 7.93
CA ALA A 64 0.97 -5.92 7.13
C ALA A 64 0.24 -5.74 5.79
N GLY A 65 -0.90 -5.04 5.79
CA GLY A 65 -1.63 -4.71 4.57
C GLY A 65 -0.82 -3.86 3.60
N VAL A 66 -0.13 -2.85 4.10
CA VAL A 66 0.76 -2.01 3.27
C VAL A 66 1.88 -2.85 2.65
N ARG A 67 2.57 -3.64 3.47
CA ARG A 67 3.68 -4.47 3.01
C ARG A 67 3.23 -5.53 2.00
N GLY A 68 2.11 -6.20 2.27
CA GLY A 68 1.56 -7.21 1.35
C GLY A 68 1.13 -6.61 0.02
N ALA A 69 0.41 -5.49 0.06
CA ALA A 69 -0.01 -4.79 -1.16
C ALA A 69 1.21 -4.26 -1.94
N ALA A 70 2.24 -3.78 -1.24
CA ALA A 70 3.49 -3.36 -1.87
C ALA A 70 4.15 -4.50 -2.65
N MET A 71 4.17 -5.71 -2.08
CA MET A 71 4.68 -6.89 -2.78
C MET A 71 3.88 -7.17 -4.06
N ASN A 72 2.56 -7.00 -4.01
CA ASN A 72 1.71 -7.17 -5.18
C ASN A 72 1.99 -6.12 -6.27
N VAL A 73 2.22 -4.88 -5.89
CA VAL A 73 2.62 -3.84 -6.84
C VAL A 73 3.95 -4.22 -7.50
N LEU A 74 4.95 -4.54 -6.69
CA LEU A 74 6.30 -4.80 -7.18
C LEU A 74 6.37 -6.01 -8.11
N ILE A 75 5.66 -7.10 -7.80
CA ILE A 75 5.65 -8.28 -8.67
C ILE A 75 4.96 -7.97 -10.01
N ASN A 76 3.92 -7.16 -10.00
CA ASN A 76 3.21 -6.79 -11.22
C ASN A 76 3.99 -5.81 -12.10
N LEU A 77 4.94 -5.07 -11.53
CA LEU A 77 5.81 -4.17 -12.32
C LEU A 77 6.79 -4.95 -13.21
N ILE A 78 7.16 -6.18 -12.85
CA ILE A 78 8.10 -7.00 -13.62
C ILE A 78 7.61 -7.21 -15.05
N GLY A 79 6.29 -7.31 -15.26
CA GLY A 79 5.70 -7.52 -16.58
C GLY A 79 5.48 -6.26 -17.42
N ILE A 80 5.87 -5.09 -16.92
CA ILE A 80 5.63 -3.82 -17.60
C ILE A 80 6.92 -3.32 -18.23
N ASP A 81 6.89 -3.13 -19.56
CA ASP A 81 8.03 -2.65 -20.35
C ASP A 81 7.97 -1.11 -20.47
N ASP A 82 8.13 -0.43 -19.35
CA ASP A 82 8.20 1.03 -19.25
C ASP A 82 8.99 1.38 -18.00
N ASP A 83 10.27 1.63 -18.15
CA ASP A 83 11.19 1.86 -17.04
C ASP A 83 10.81 3.10 -16.23
N SER A 84 10.39 4.18 -16.90
CA SER A 84 9.99 5.41 -16.22
C SER A 84 8.76 5.17 -15.33
N TYR A 85 7.75 4.50 -15.86
CA TYR A 85 6.55 4.13 -15.12
C TYR A 85 6.90 3.25 -13.90
N CYS A 86 7.69 2.19 -14.14
CA CYS A 86 8.09 1.27 -13.09
C CYS A 86 8.89 1.97 -11.98
N ASN A 87 9.83 2.84 -12.35
CA ASN A 87 10.64 3.56 -11.37
C ASN A 87 9.80 4.49 -10.51
N LYS A 88 8.86 5.20 -11.11
CA LYS A 88 7.92 6.08 -10.36
C LYS A 88 7.09 5.28 -9.37
N LYS A 89 6.59 4.12 -9.78
CA LYS A 89 5.77 3.27 -8.90
C LYS A 89 6.61 2.68 -7.77
N ARG A 90 7.85 2.27 -8.04
CA ARG A 90 8.77 1.79 -6.99
C ARG A 90 9.07 2.87 -5.96
N GLU A 91 9.32 4.09 -6.41
CA GLU A 91 9.55 5.22 -5.51
C GLU A 91 8.31 5.49 -4.64
N LEU A 92 7.14 5.47 -5.25
CA LEU A 92 5.87 5.67 -4.53
C LEU A 92 5.63 4.59 -3.49
N VAL A 93 5.87 3.33 -3.84
CA VAL A 93 5.72 2.19 -2.92
C VAL A 93 6.71 2.34 -1.76
N ASN A 94 7.96 2.67 -2.03
CA ASN A 94 8.96 2.87 -0.98
C ASN A 94 8.58 3.99 -0.03
N LYS A 95 8.05 5.09 -0.55
CA LYS A 95 7.56 6.19 0.27
C LYS A 95 6.42 5.74 1.17
N PHE A 96 5.47 5.00 0.61
CA PHE A 96 4.33 4.49 1.38
C PHE A 96 4.76 3.54 2.50
N ILE A 97 5.70 2.64 2.21
CA ILE A 97 6.24 1.72 3.23
C ILE A 97 6.91 2.52 4.35
N ASN A 98 7.73 3.49 4.01
CA ASN A 98 8.43 4.31 5.00
C ASN A 98 7.46 5.11 5.86
N ASP A 99 6.44 5.71 5.24
CA ASP A 99 5.41 6.47 5.96
C ASP A 99 4.62 5.55 6.90
N ALA A 100 4.25 4.36 6.41
CA ALA A 100 3.50 3.38 7.19
C ALA A 100 4.31 2.89 8.40
N GLU A 101 5.57 2.56 8.20
CA GLU A 101 6.45 2.09 9.28
C GLU A 101 6.67 3.17 10.34
N LYS A 102 6.86 4.42 9.91
CA LYS A 102 7.01 5.54 10.82
C LYS A 102 5.75 5.76 11.66
N ASN A 103 4.60 5.81 11.01
CA ASN A 103 3.33 6.04 11.69
C ASN A 103 2.94 4.85 12.58
N TRP A 104 3.16 3.63 12.11
CA TRP A 104 2.96 2.42 12.89
C TRP A 104 3.78 2.46 14.18
N LYS A 105 5.06 2.85 14.08
CA LYS A 105 5.93 2.88 15.27
C LYS A 105 5.41 3.85 16.32
N ILE A 106 4.91 4.99 15.90
CA ILE A 106 4.28 5.97 16.81
C ILE A 106 3.09 5.33 17.53
N VAL A 107 2.22 4.67 16.77
CA VAL A 107 1.03 4.00 17.34
C VAL A 107 1.45 2.88 18.28
N PHE A 108 2.41 2.06 17.88
CA PHE A 108 2.92 0.96 18.70
C PHE A 108 3.47 1.48 20.03
N ASP A 109 4.33 2.49 20.00
CA ASP A 109 4.94 3.05 21.20
C ASP A 109 3.88 3.66 22.13
N LYS A 110 2.93 4.40 21.59
CA LYS A 110 1.82 4.97 22.37
C LYS A 110 0.92 3.90 22.98
N THR A 111 0.63 2.85 22.21
CA THR A 111 -0.20 1.73 22.67
C THR A 111 0.49 1.01 23.82
N MET A 112 1.74 0.62 23.64
CA MET A 112 2.48 -0.13 24.64
C MET A 112 2.65 0.68 25.93
N LYS A 113 2.91 1.98 25.81
CA LYS A 113 3.03 2.87 26.97
C LYS A 113 1.76 2.90 27.81
N LYS A 114 0.60 2.88 27.18
CA LYS A 114 -0.69 2.89 27.86
C LYS A 114 -1.07 1.52 28.45
N ILE A 115 -0.70 0.44 27.77
CA ILE A 115 -1.04 -0.93 28.19
C ILE A 115 -0.16 -1.40 29.36
N ILE A 116 1.13 -1.10 29.32
CA ILE A 116 2.10 -1.58 30.30
C ILE A 116 1.95 -0.85 31.63
N LEU A 117 1.49 0.39 31.60
CA LEU A 117 1.27 1.17 32.82
C LEU A 117 0.03 0.71 33.57
#